data_2a47b6f7a0e9feb66b7318fc3ee81a50
#
_entry.id   2a47b6f7a0e9feb66b7318fc3ee81a50
#
_cell.length_a   1.000
_cell.length_b   1.000
_cell.length_c   1.000
_cell.angle_alpha   90.00
_cell.angle_beta   90.00
_cell.angle_gamma   90.00
#
_symmetry.space_group_name_H-M   'P 1'
#
loop_
_entity.id
_entity.type
_entity.pdbx_description
1 polymer ?
#
loop_
_entity_poly.entity_id
_entity_poly.type
_entity_poly.pdbx_seq_one_letter_code
_entity_poly.pdbx_strand_id
1 'polypeptide(L)'
;MQRLAEFKERSQALKNKVIGAMIYPVVVMLVTMIILAAIILFIVPQFLKMFEEFGMEELPYVTTLLVDITNTCTRLWFLFPLIPFTIIMFIALVCRFKAGRMGWHLYILKLPLFGKLAEKANMARTTRTLGTLVASGVPILESLTITRETSGNAMYEKIFHRISDAIREGESIAKPMKRNSVPSFHPVACFFWMAMMSVPPLIILFFNQDMAYEVSMFALVMALMGGGIYFMLHKKPVIEDLVVNMVDVGEETGELDRMMYKVADYYDEEVSTLTDGLMKLIEPMLIVFLGCVVLFIVLALFMPLITMITELSSKAG
;
A
#
# COMPACT_ATOMS: atom_id res chain seq x y z
N MET A 1 31.05 -3.30 19.10
CA MET A 1 31.23 -3.06 17.64
C MET A 1 30.64 -4.20 16.80
N GLN A 2 30.96 -5.48 17.06
CA GLN A 2 30.40 -6.61 16.30
C GLN A 2 28.87 -6.67 16.28
N ARG A 3 28.20 -6.52 17.43
CA ARG A 3 26.71 -6.53 17.54
C ARG A 3 26.04 -5.41 16.72
N LEU A 4 26.66 -4.23 16.63
CA LEU A 4 26.13 -3.12 15.83
C LEU A 4 26.29 -3.38 14.32
N ALA A 5 27.39 -4.02 13.92
CA ALA A 5 27.62 -4.43 12.54
C ALA A 5 26.58 -5.49 12.13
N GLU A 6 26.38 -6.52 12.95
CA GLU A 6 25.37 -7.56 12.73
C GLU A 6 23.94 -6.99 12.66
N PHE A 7 23.59 -6.03 13.50
CA PHE A 7 22.32 -5.30 13.42
C PHE A 7 22.13 -4.60 12.08
N LYS A 8 23.13 -3.84 11.62
CA LYS A 8 23.06 -3.16 10.33
C LYS A 8 22.99 -4.15 9.17
N GLU A 9 23.74 -5.22 9.23
CA GLU A 9 23.78 -6.25 8.19
C GLU A 9 22.41 -6.95 8.05
N ARG A 10 21.79 -7.40 9.14
CA ARG A 10 20.45 -8.02 9.12
C ARG A 10 19.37 -7.05 8.65
N SER A 11 19.38 -5.82 9.15
CA SER A 11 18.43 -4.78 8.72
C SER A 11 18.57 -4.45 7.23
N GLN A 12 19.81 -4.42 6.72
CA GLN A 12 20.06 -4.19 5.29
C GLN A 12 19.69 -5.40 4.45
N ALA A 13 19.95 -6.63 4.92
CA ALA A 13 19.54 -7.86 4.24
C ALA A 13 18.02 -7.93 4.08
N LEU A 14 17.25 -7.62 5.12
CA LEU A 14 15.80 -7.58 5.06
C LEU A 14 15.30 -6.52 4.05
N LYS A 15 15.86 -5.32 4.10
CA LYS A 15 15.54 -4.26 3.15
C LYS A 15 15.86 -4.67 1.71
N ASN A 16 17.02 -5.28 1.49
CA ASN A 16 17.44 -5.75 0.18
C ASN A 16 16.55 -6.88 -0.32
N LYS A 17 16.09 -7.77 0.56
CA LYS A 17 15.13 -8.83 0.23
C LYS A 17 13.81 -8.24 -0.28
N VAL A 18 13.24 -7.27 0.45
CA VAL A 18 11.99 -6.59 0.03
C VAL A 18 12.17 -5.84 -1.29
N ILE A 19 13.25 -5.07 -1.44
CA ILE A 19 13.53 -4.34 -2.69
C ILE A 19 13.76 -5.32 -3.85
N GLY A 20 14.56 -6.36 -3.65
CA GLY A 20 14.81 -7.37 -4.68
C GLY A 20 13.54 -8.06 -5.16
N ALA A 21 12.65 -8.40 -4.23
CA ALA A 21 11.37 -8.99 -4.55
C ALA A 21 10.45 -8.04 -5.35
N MET A 22 10.54 -6.72 -5.13
CA MET A 22 9.74 -5.72 -5.84
C MET A 22 10.23 -5.44 -7.27
N ILE A 23 11.46 -5.84 -7.64
CA ILE A 23 12.00 -5.59 -8.98
C ILE A 23 11.15 -6.27 -10.05
N TYR A 24 10.83 -7.56 -9.85
CA TYR A 24 10.05 -8.34 -10.82
C TYR A 24 8.68 -7.71 -11.15
N PRO A 25 7.79 -7.40 -10.18
CA PRO A 25 6.52 -6.71 -10.44
C PRO A 25 6.68 -5.37 -11.16
N VAL A 26 7.69 -4.59 -10.79
CA VAL A 26 7.94 -3.28 -11.40
C VAL A 26 8.36 -3.44 -12.86
N VAL A 27 9.25 -4.36 -13.17
CA VAL A 27 9.69 -4.64 -14.55
C VAL A 27 8.53 -5.13 -15.41
N VAL A 28 7.73 -6.09 -14.90
CA VAL A 28 6.56 -6.62 -15.63
C VAL A 28 5.54 -5.50 -15.88
N MET A 29 5.25 -4.67 -14.89
CA MET A 29 4.33 -3.54 -15.05
C MET A 29 4.85 -2.53 -16.08
N LEU A 30 6.15 -2.22 -16.05
CA LEU A 30 6.77 -1.29 -16.99
C LEU A 30 6.69 -1.82 -18.43
N VAL A 31 7.04 -3.08 -18.65
CA VAL A 31 6.93 -3.72 -19.98
C VAL A 31 5.48 -3.72 -20.46
N THR A 32 4.54 -4.07 -19.60
CA THR A 32 3.11 -4.05 -19.89
C THR A 32 2.64 -2.65 -20.30
N MET A 33 3.03 -1.62 -19.55
CA MET A 33 2.69 -0.24 -19.88
C MET A 33 3.28 0.22 -21.22
N ILE A 34 4.48 -0.20 -21.56
CA ILE A 34 5.10 0.08 -22.88
C ILE A 34 4.30 -0.58 -24.00
N ILE A 35 3.94 -1.85 -23.84
CA ILE A 35 3.14 -2.58 -24.84
C ILE A 35 1.77 -1.92 -25.02
N LEU A 36 1.09 -1.59 -23.92
CA LEU A 36 -0.20 -0.90 -23.94
C LEU A 36 -0.10 0.47 -24.64
N ALA A 37 0.91 1.25 -24.32
CA ALA A 37 1.15 2.53 -24.97
C ALA A 37 1.38 2.35 -26.47
N ALA A 38 2.15 1.35 -26.89
CA ALA A 38 2.37 1.05 -28.30
C ALA A 38 1.07 0.66 -29.03
N ILE A 39 0.22 -0.17 -28.42
CA ILE A 39 -1.08 -0.53 -28.97
C ILE A 39 -1.98 0.71 -29.11
N ILE A 40 -2.10 1.51 -28.07
CA ILE A 40 -2.93 2.72 -28.04
C ILE A 40 -2.46 3.77 -29.05
N LEU A 41 -1.16 3.99 -29.18
CA LEU A 41 -0.62 5.06 -30.02
C LEU A 41 -0.47 4.68 -31.49
N PHE A 42 -0.24 3.40 -31.80
CA PHE A 42 0.04 2.97 -33.16
C PHE A 42 -1.06 2.08 -33.78
N ILE A 43 -1.54 1.09 -32.99
CA ILE A 43 -2.46 0.08 -33.55
C ILE A 43 -3.90 0.63 -33.58
N VAL A 44 -4.41 1.17 -32.49
CA VAL A 44 -5.79 1.69 -32.42
C VAL A 44 -6.08 2.73 -33.49
N PRO A 45 -5.24 3.76 -33.77
CA PRO A 45 -5.50 4.73 -34.83
C PRO A 45 -5.53 4.13 -36.24
N GLN A 46 -4.77 3.08 -36.50
CA GLN A 46 -4.79 2.40 -37.83
C GLN A 46 -6.12 1.67 -38.04
N PHE A 47 -6.63 0.99 -37.02
CA PHE A 47 -7.94 0.33 -37.06
C PHE A 47 -9.08 1.33 -37.22
N LEU A 48 -9.02 2.48 -36.57
CA LEU A 48 -10.04 3.53 -36.70
C LEU A 48 -10.11 4.06 -38.11
N LYS A 49 -8.97 4.36 -38.74
CA LYS A 49 -8.93 4.79 -40.18
C LYS A 49 -9.53 3.74 -41.08
N MET A 50 -9.19 2.48 -40.83
CA MET A 50 -9.76 1.37 -41.61
C MET A 50 -11.29 1.30 -41.49
N PHE A 51 -11.84 1.49 -40.29
CA PHE A 51 -13.29 1.49 -40.07
C PHE A 51 -13.98 2.68 -40.76
N GLU A 52 -13.38 3.88 -40.72
CA GLU A 52 -13.85 5.05 -41.46
C GLU A 52 -13.87 4.80 -42.97
N GLU A 53 -12.81 4.20 -43.55
CA GLU A 53 -12.73 3.85 -44.96
C GLU A 53 -13.81 2.84 -45.39
N PHE A 54 -14.23 1.96 -44.50
CA PHE A 54 -15.32 1.01 -44.75
C PHE A 54 -16.73 1.61 -44.55
N GLY A 55 -16.82 2.90 -44.19
CA GLY A 55 -18.10 3.61 -44.07
C GLY A 55 -18.93 3.19 -42.85
N MET A 56 -18.31 2.73 -41.77
CA MET A 56 -19.00 2.44 -40.50
C MET A 56 -19.31 3.75 -39.81
N GLU A 57 -20.60 4.14 -39.78
CA GLU A 57 -21.05 5.34 -39.07
C GLU A 57 -21.19 5.09 -37.53
N GLU A 58 -21.48 3.87 -37.10
CA GLU A 58 -21.62 3.50 -35.74
C GLU A 58 -20.65 2.39 -35.32
N LEU A 59 -19.77 2.71 -34.37
CA LEU A 59 -18.84 1.74 -33.80
C LEU A 59 -19.50 1.01 -32.62
N PRO A 60 -19.24 -0.30 -32.42
CA PRO A 60 -19.69 -1.02 -31.24
C PRO A 60 -19.24 -0.35 -29.92
N TYR A 61 -20.08 -0.45 -28.89
CA TYR A 61 -19.84 0.19 -27.59
C TYR A 61 -18.45 -0.06 -27.00
N VAL A 62 -17.94 -1.30 -27.12
CA VAL A 62 -16.60 -1.66 -26.59
C VAL A 62 -15.47 -0.91 -27.34
N THR A 63 -15.66 -0.69 -28.64
CA THR A 63 -14.70 0.04 -29.47
C THR A 63 -14.76 1.54 -29.19
N THR A 64 -15.95 2.12 -29.06
CA THR A 64 -16.09 3.54 -28.66
C THR A 64 -15.44 3.80 -27.31
N LEU A 65 -15.62 2.90 -26.35
CA LEU A 65 -14.98 3.01 -25.05
C LEU A 65 -13.44 2.93 -25.13
N LEU A 66 -12.88 2.07 -26.01
CA LEU A 66 -11.44 2.03 -26.26
C LEU A 66 -10.94 3.33 -26.89
N VAL A 67 -11.69 3.89 -27.84
CA VAL A 67 -11.36 5.17 -28.50
C VAL A 67 -11.38 6.32 -27.50
N ASP A 68 -12.38 6.39 -26.64
CA ASP A 68 -12.48 7.42 -25.60
C ASP A 68 -11.33 7.33 -24.60
N ILE A 69 -10.97 6.13 -24.17
CA ILE A 69 -9.78 5.89 -23.35
C ILE A 69 -8.52 6.38 -24.09
N THR A 70 -8.36 6.00 -25.35
CA THR A 70 -7.21 6.38 -26.18
C THR A 70 -7.09 7.90 -26.32
N ASN A 71 -8.18 8.57 -26.68
CA ASN A 71 -8.22 10.02 -26.85
C ASN A 71 -7.94 10.75 -25.53
N THR A 72 -8.48 10.24 -24.44
CA THR A 72 -8.22 10.80 -23.11
C THR A 72 -6.77 10.59 -22.68
N CYS A 73 -6.21 9.40 -22.88
CA CYS A 73 -4.80 9.11 -22.59
C CYS A 73 -3.85 9.97 -23.44
N THR A 74 -4.12 10.14 -24.72
CA THR A 74 -3.30 10.96 -25.61
C THR A 74 -3.43 12.46 -25.31
N ARG A 75 -4.63 12.94 -24.99
CA ARG A 75 -4.87 14.33 -24.62
C ARG A 75 -4.26 14.68 -23.26
N LEU A 76 -4.28 13.74 -22.31
CA LEU A 76 -3.89 13.96 -20.92
C LEU A 76 -2.59 13.24 -20.54
N TRP A 77 -1.73 12.93 -21.53
CA TRP A 77 -0.46 12.21 -21.30
C TRP A 77 0.42 12.84 -20.20
N PHE A 78 0.36 14.16 -20.06
CA PHE A 78 1.09 14.91 -19.04
C PHE A 78 0.54 14.67 -17.62
N LEU A 79 -0.70 14.18 -17.45
CA LEU A 79 -1.25 13.82 -16.15
C LEU A 79 -0.64 12.53 -15.59
N PHE A 80 -0.17 11.62 -16.44
CA PHE A 80 0.47 10.38 -15.97
C PHE A 80 1.66 10.62 -15.04
N PRO A 81 2.62 11.50 -15.33
CA PRO A 81 3.66 11.87 -14.37
C PRO A 81 3.18 12.87 -13.32
N LEU A 82 2.19 13.71 -13.62
CA LEU A 82 1.71 14.75 -12.72
C LEU A 82 0.92 14.18 -11.53
N ILE A 83 0.07 13.17 -11.76
CA ILE A 83 -0.73 12.53 -10.70
C ILE A 83 0.15 11.94 -9.60
N PRO A 84 1.10 11.01 -9.86
CA PRO A 84 1.95 10.47 -8.81
C PRO A 84 2.81 11.56 -8.15
N PHE A 85 3.29 12.54 -8.90
CA PHE A 85 4.02 13.69 -8.35
C PHE A 85 3.18 14.49 -7.36
N THR A 86 1.93 14.81 -7.74
CA THR A 86 0.99 15.55 -6.88
C THR A 86 0.64 14.75 -5.62
N ILE A 87 0.41 13.44 -5.75
CA ILE A 87 0.14 12.54 -4.59
C ILE A 87 1.33 12.53 -3.64
N ILE A 88 2.56 12.34 -4.15
CA ILE A 88 3.77 12.33 -3.33
C ILE A 88 3.96 13.67 -2.64
N MET A 89 3.79 14.79 -3.36
CA MET A 89 3.90 16.14 -2.82
C MET A 89 2.84 16.39 -1.75
N PHE A 90 1.60 15.96 -1.97
CA PHE A 90 0.51 16.08 -1.00
C PHE A 90 0.80 15.30 0.28
N ILE A 91 1.23 14.03 0.15
CA ILE A 91 1.61 13.20 1.29
C ILE A 91 2.77 13.83 2.05
N ALA A 92 3.81 14.31 1.35
CA ALA A 92 4.95 14.97 1.97
C ALA A 92 4.54 16.24 2.73
N LEU A 93 3.63 17.04 2.15
CA LEU A 93 3.10 18.24 2.79
C LEU A 93 2.30 17.92 4.05
N VAL A 94 1.40 16.95 3.97
CA VAL A 94 0.59 16.52 5.13
C VAL A 94 1.44 15.89 6.21
N CYS A 95 2.45 15.09 5.86
CA CYS A 95 3.38 14.49 6.81
C CYS A 95 4.31 15.50 7.50
N ARG A 96 4.39 16.74 7.01
CA ARG A 96 5.10 17.83 7.69
C ARG A 96 4.43 18.28 9.00
N PHE A 97 3.12 18.10 9.11
CA PHE A 97 2.37 18.36 10.35
C PHE A 97 2.37 17.12 11.25
N LYS A 98 2.54 17.32 12.57
CA LYS A 98 2.54 16.20 13.55
C LYS A 98 1.28 15.33 13.46
N ALA A 99 0.11 15.95 13.34
CA ALA A 99 -1.16 15.25 13.20
C ALA A 99 -1.26 14.47 11.87
N GLY A 100 -0.78 15.06 10.78
CA GLY A 100 -0.73 14.42 9.46
C GLY A 100 0.20 13.20 9.44
N ARG A 101 1.41 13.34 9.98
CA ARG A 101 2.37 12.23 10.11
C ARG A 101 1.80 11.07 10.93
N MET A 102 1.14 11.37 12.06
CA MET A 102 0.47 10.35 12.87
C MET A 102 -0.65 9.65 12.10
N GLY A 103 -1.48 10.43 11.40
CA GLY A 103 -2.59 9.88 10.60
C GLY A 103 -2.10 9.00 9.46
N TRP A 104 -1.08 9.42 8.72
CA TRP A 104 -0.48 8.66 7.62
C TRP A 104 0.14 7.34 8.10
N HIS A 105 0.93 7.38 9.19
CA HIS A 105 1.54 6.18 9.75
C HIS A 105 0.50 5.19 10.29
N LEU A 106 -0.58 5.68 10.91
CA LEU A 106 -1.69 4.84 11.34
C LEU A 106 -2.45 4.25 10.14
N TYR A 107 -2.62 5.02 9.05
CA TYR A 107 -3.24 4.56 7.82
C TYR A 107 -2.45 3.39 7.22
N ILE A 108 -1.12 3.52 7.11
CA ILE A 108 -0.25 2.44 6.60
C ILE A 108 -0.40 1.17 7.43
N LEU A 109 -0.40 1.27 8.76
CA LEU A 109 -0.55 0.12 9.67
C LEU A 109 -1.91 -0.60 9.53
N LYS A 110 -2.94 0.09 9.03
CA LYS A 110 -4.29 -0.48 8.85
C LYS A 110 -4.57 -0.98 7.43
N LEU A 111 -3.66 -0.76 6.48
CA LEU A 111 -3.80 -1.31 5.13
C LEU A 111 -3.83 -2.84 5.18
N PRO A 112 -4.77 -3.49 4.45
CA PRO A 112 -4.74 -4.93 4.31
C PRO A 112 -3.40 -5.35 3.65
N LEU A 113 -2.82 -6.47 4.05
CA LEU A 113 -1.54 -7.03 3.59
C LEU A 113 -0.30 -6.18 3.99
N PHE A 114 -0.18 -4.95 3.51
CA PHE A 114 0.96 -4.07 3.80
C PHE A 114 1.00 -3.58 5.25
N GLY A 115 -0.16 -3.43 5.88
CA GLY A 115 -0.22 -3.01 7.29
C GLY A 115 0.39 -4.03 8.23
N LYS A 116 0.12 -5.32 8.00
CA LYS A 116 0.76 -6.41 8.77
C LYS A 116 2.27 -6.43 8.60
N LEU A 117 2.74 -6.26 7.35
CA LEU A 117 4.17 -6.20 7.05
C LEU A 117 4.83 -5.01 7.76
N ALA A 118 4.23 -3.82 7.69
CA ALA A 118 4.73 -2.62 8.36
C ALA A 118 4.74 -2.76 9.89
N GLU A 119 3.70 -3.37 10.47
CA GLU A 119 3.60 -3.66 11.89
C GLU A 119 4.73 -4.57 12.37
N LYS A 120 4.90 -5.73 11.72
CA LYS A 120 5.94 -6.71 12.05
C LYS A 120 7.36 -6.14 11.84
N ALA A 121 7.58 -5.40 10.76
CA ALA A 121 8.86 -4.74 10.50
C ALA A 121 9.21 -3.67 11.55
N ASN A 122 8.22 -2.90 12.02
CA ASN A 122 8.45 -1.94 13.11
C ASN A 122 8.72 -2.66 14.44
N MET A 123 8.01 -3.78 14.73
CA MET A 123 8.28 -4.58 15.93
C MET A 123 9.69 -5.17 15.90
N ALA A 124 10.11 -5.81 14.80
CA ALA A 124 11.46 -6.34 14.64
C ALA A 124 12.53 -5.26 14.89
N ARG A 125 12.35 -4.08 14.29
CA ARG A 125 13.27 -2.94 14.45
C ARG A 125 13.32 -2.46 15.90
N THR A 126 12.19 -2.21 16.53
CA THR A 126 12.12 -1.64 17.88
C THR A 126 12.61 -2.62 18.94
N THR A 127 12.23 -3.89 18.87
CA THR A 127 12.70 -4.92 19.80
C THR A 127 14.19 -5.19 19.64
N ARG A 128 14.72 -5.22 18.42
CA ARG A 128 16.16 -5.36 18.16
C ARG A 128 16.95 -4.19 18.70
N THR A 129 16.48 -2.95 18.47
CA THR A 129 17.13 -1.75 18.98
C THR A 129 17.15 -1.76 20.49
N LEU A 130 16.02 -2.04 21.13
CA LEU A 130 15.91 -2.11 22.59
C LEU A 130 16.83 -3.20 23.17
N GLY A 131 16.81 -4.41 22.59
CA GLY A 131 17.66 -5.51 23.02
C GLY A 131 19.15 -5.17 22.89
N THR A 132 19.55 -4.52 21.80
CA THR A 132 20.96 -4.11 21.59
C THR A 132 21.43 -3.09 22.61
N LEU A 133 20.61 -2.09 22.92
CA LEU A 133 20.94 -1.04 23.89
C LEU A 133 21.03 -1.60 25.30
N VAL A 134 20.05 -2.42 25.71
CA VAL A 134 20.05 -3.07 27.04
C VAL A 134 21.23 -4.01 27.18
N ALA A 135 21.53 -4.84 26.17
CA ALA A 135 22.71 -5.72 26.15
C ALA A 135 24.05 -4.97 26.19
N SER A 136 24.06 -3.69 25.77
CA SER A 136 25.22 -2.82 25.83
C SER A 136 25.36 -2.09 27.17
N GLY A 137 24.44 -2.33 28.13
CA GLY A 137 24.45 -1.71 29.45
C GLY A 137 23.88 -0.29 29.47
N VAL A 138 23.20 0.16 28.41
CA VAL A 138 22.53 1.46 28.38
C VAL A 138 21.32 1.42 29.34
N PRO A 139 21.15 2.43 30.22
CA PRO A 139 20.00 2.49 31.11
C PRO A 139 18.67 2.38 30.36
N ILE A 140 17.69 1.65 30.93
CA ILE A 140 16.43 1.31 30.27
C ILE A 140 15.66 2.54 29.77
N LEU A 141 15.61 3.62 30.53
CA LEU A 141 14.94 4.87 30.15
C LEU A 141 15.60 5.55 28.93
N GLU A 142 16.92 5.49 28.86
CA GLU A 142 17.66 6.00 27.71
C GLU A 142 17.48 5.08 26.49
N SER A 143 17.54 3.76 26.70
CA SER A 143 17.26 2.75 25.66
C SER A 143 15.88 2.93 25.05
N LEU A 144 14.83 3.17 25.86
CA LEU A 144 13.48 3.47 25.37
C LEU A 144 13.39 4.79 24.59
N THR A 145 14.14 5.80 25.05
CA THR A 145 14.19 7.09 24.34
C THR A 145 14.82 6.96 22.95
N ILE A 146 15.93 6.27 22.84
CA ILE A 146 16.61 5.99 21.56
C ILE A 146 15.71 5.11 20.66
N THR A 147 15.09 4.06 21.24
CA THR A 147 14.16 3.19 20.51
C THR A 147 12.97 3.97 19.97
N ARG A 148 12.42 4.90 20.72
CA ARG A 148 11.37 5.82 20.29
C ARG A 148 11.80 6.61 19.05
N GLU A 149 12.98 7.23 19.08
CA GLU A 149 13.49 8.07 17.99
C GLU A 149 13.82 7.28 16.73
N THR A 150 14.27 6.04 16.89
CA THR A 150 14.66 5.16 15.78
C THR A 150 13.51 4.29 15.25
N SER A 151 12.34 4.30 15.89
CA SER A 151 11.18 3.47 15.50
C SER A 151 10.69 3.75 14.06
N GLY A 152 10.84 5.00 13.59
CA GLY A 152 10.42 5.41 12.25
C GLY A 152 8.91 5.52 12.04
N ASN A 153 8.10 5.26 13.09
CA ASN A 153 6.64 5.35 13.04
C ASN A 153 6.10 6.13 14.23
N ALA A 154 5.35 7.20 13.95
CA ALA A 154 4.83 8.11 14.97
C ALA A 154 3.92 7.41 16.01
N MET A 155 3.31 6.27 15.67
CA MET A 155 2.51 5.50 16.60
C MET A 155 3.38 4.81 17.64
N TYR A 156 4.46 4.17 17.21
CA TYR A 156 5.47 3.57 18.10
C TYR A 156 6.18 4.63 18.94
N GLU A 157 6.53 5.80 18.35
CA GLU A 157 7.07 6.93 19.09
C GLU A 157 6.17 7.31 20.28
N LYS A 158 4.86 7.38 20.05
CA LYS A 158 3.87 7.72 21.09
C LYS A 158 3.75 6.63 22.16
N ILE A 159 3.80 5.35 21.76
CA ILE A 159 3.72 4.22 22.68
C ILE A 159 4.96 4.18 23.56
N PHE A 160 6.15 4.25 22.99
CA PHE A 160 7.40 4.24 23.77
C PHE A 160 7.55 5.45 24.68
N HIS A 161 7.03 6.62 24.29
CA HIS A 161 6.98 7.79 25.16
C HIS A 161 6.16 7.51 26.43
N ARG A 162 4.95 6.97 26.28
CA ARG A 162 4.08 6.63 27.39
C ARG A 162 4.65 5.52 28.30
N ILE A 163 5.35 4.55 27.69
CA ILE A 163 6.05 3.52 28.46
C ILE A 163 7.17 4.15 29.28
N SER A 164 7.96 5.03 28.68
CA SER A 164 9.05 5.74 29.39
C SER A 164 8.53 6.59 30.55
N ASP A 165 7.39 7.27 30.38
CA ASP A 165 6.77 8.07 31.44
C ASP A 165 6.29 7.18 32.61
N ALA A 166 5.64 6.06 32.33
CA ALA A 166 5.18 5.12 33.36
C ALA A 166 6.32 4.46 34.14
N ILE A 167 7.43 4.15 33.48
CA ILE A 167 8.64 3.63 34.16
C ILE A 167 9.27 4.69 35.07
N ARG A 168 9.23 5.98 34.69
CA ARG A 168 9.68 7.07 35.56
C ARG A 168 8.82 7.19 36.85
N GLU A 169 7.55 6.78 36.76
CA GLU A 169 6.61 6.72 37.88
C GLU A 169 6.77 5.44 38.72
N GLY A 170 7.67 4.53 38.32
CA GLY A 170 7.99 3.29 39.02
C GLY A 170 7.14 2.07 38.62
N GLU A 171 6.40 2.17 37.49
CA GLU A 171 5.71 0.99 36.95
C GLU A 171 6.71 0.04 36.24
N SER A 172 6.38 -1.26 36.19
CA SER A 172 7.10 -2.25 35.36
C SER A 172 6.95 -1.93 33.86
N ILE A 173 7.81 -2.50 33.00
CA ILE A 173 7.77 -2.22 31.55
C ILE A 173 6.55 -2.87 30.88
N ALA A 174 6.21 -4.10 31.26
CA ALA A 174 5.16 -4.90 30.63
C ALA A 174 3.76 -4.29 30.77
N LYS A 175 3.41 -3.76 31.96
CA LYS A 175 2.06 -3.20 32.21
C LYS A 175 1.71 -2.00 31.34
N PRO A 176 2.52 -0.92 31.24
CA PRO A 176 2.24 0.21 30.37
C PRO A 176 2.32 -0.17 28.89
N MET A 177 3.16 -1.15 28.50
CA MET A 177 3.23 -1.69 27.16
C MET A 177 1.89 -2.30 26.72
N LYS A 178 1.29 -3.14 27.56
CA LYS A 178 -0.04 -3.73 27.29
C LYS A 178 -1.15 -2.67 27.26
N ARG A 179 -1.17 -1.75 28.21
CA ARG A 179 -2.18 -0.69 28.33
C ARG A 179 -2.17 0.26 27.13
N ASN A 180 -1.01 0.55 26.56
CA ASN A 180 -0.84 1.50 25.46
C ASN A 180 -0.75 0.85 24.09
N SER A 181 -0.89 -0.47 23.97
CA SER A 181 -0.78 -1.20 22.71
C SER A 181 -1.89 -0.86 21.70
N VAL A 182 -3.09 -0.46 22.18
CA VAL A 182 -4.24 -0.17 21.32
C VAL A 182 -4.22 1.29 20.85
N PRO A 183 -4.20 1.56 19.54
CA PRO A 183 -4.22 2.92 19.04
C PRO A 183 -5.55 3.60 19.33
N SER A 184 -5.50 4.84 19.82
CA SER A 184 -6.68 5.70 19.90
C SER A 184 -7.15 6.10 18.50
N PHE A 185 -8.47 6.33 18.35
CA PHE A 185 -9.06 6.87 17.13
C PHE A 185 -8.35 8.17 16.74
N HIS A 186 -7.98 8.27 15.44
CA HIS A 186 -7.33 9.45 14.91
C HIS A 186 -8.09 9.96 13.67
N PRO A 187 -8.74 11.14 13.74
CA PRO A 187 -9.60 11.63 12.65
C PRO A 187 -8.84 11.86 11.35
N VAL A 188 -7.57 12.24 11.43
CA VAL A 188 -6.73 12.45 10.23
C VAL A 188 -6.46 11.15 9.47
N ALA A 189 -6.39 10.01 10.15
CA ALA A 189 -6.23 8.72 9.47
C ALA A 189 -7.51 8.32 8.72
N CYS A 190 -8.69 8.64 9.25
CA CYS A 190 -9.97 8.51 8.53
C CYS A 190 -10.00 9.41 7.30
N PHE A 191 -9.51 10.64 7.41
CA PHE A 191 -9.42 11.56 6.28
C PHE A 191 -8.54 11.00 5.15
N PHE A 192 -7.39 10.43 5.46
CA PHE A 192 -6.54 9.77 4.45
C PHE A 192 -7.25 8.61 3.77
N TRP A 193 -7.97 7.78 4.53
CA TRP A 193 -8.76 6.70 3.96
C TRP A 193 -9.83 7.24 3.01
N MET A 194 -10.58 8.25 3.44
CA MET A 194 -11.60 8.91 2.63
C MET A 194 -11.02 9.52 1.36
N ALA A 195 -9.91 10.26 1.47
CA ALA A 195 -9.24 10.87 0.33
C ALA A 195 -8.75 9.82 -0.69
N MET A 196 -8.17 8.73 -0.23
CA MET A 196 -7.66 7.68 -1.11
C MET A 196 -8.79 6.89 -1.81
N MET A 197 -9.90 6.64 -1.11
CA MET A 197 -11.07 5.96 -1.68
C MET A 197 -11.88 6.86 -2.64
N SER A 198 -11.72 8.19 -2.58
CA SER A 198 -12.36 9.11 -3.51
C SER A 198 -11.63 9.24 -4.87
N VAL A 199 -10.38 8.79 -4.96
CA VAL A 199 -9.57 8.89 -6.19
C VAL A 199 -10.16 8.07 -7.36
N PRO A 200 -10.52 6.77 -7.22
CA PRO A 200 -11.09 5.99 -8.32
C PRO A 200 -12.38 6.59 -8.91
N PRO A 201 -13.41 6.95 -8.12
CA PRO A 201 -14.61 7.57 -8.66
C PRO A 201 -14.36 8.95 -9.28
N LEU A 202 -13.40 9.73 -8.80
CA LEU A 202 -13.00 10.98 -9.44
C LEU A 202 -12.37 10.77 -10.82
N ILE A 203 -11.59 9.72 -10.97
CA ILE A 203 -11.03 9.32 -12.27
C ILE A 203 -12.16 8.93 -13.23
N ILE A 204 -13.13 8.13 -12.79
CA ILE A 204 -14.29 7.71 -13.61
C ILE A 204 -15.14 8.93 -14.03
N LEU A 205 -15.36 9.88 -13.15
CA LEU A 205 -16.06 11.14 -13.43
C LEU A 205 -15.38 11.96 -14.54
N PHE A 206 -14.05 11.87 -14.61
CA PHE A 206 -13.27 12.58 -15.61
C PHE A 206 -13.36 11.96 -17.01
N PHE A 207 -13.62 10.65 -17.08
CA PHE A 207 -13.67 9.89 -18.33
C PHE A 207 -15.06 9.88 -19.01
N ASN A 208 -16.16 10.00 -18.27
CA ASN A 208 -17.51 9.81 -18.84
C ASN A 208 -18.53 10.70 -18.11
N GLN A 209 -19.00 11.76 -18.79
CA GLN A 209 -19.86 12.76 -18.17
C GLN A 209 -21.33 12.34 -18.01
N ASP A 210 -21.87 11.43 -18.83
CA ASP A 210 -23.32 11.19 -18.91
C ASP A 210 -23.86 10.08 -18.00
N MET A 211 -23.13 9.00 -17.76
CA MET A 211 -23.55 7.91 -16.85
C MET A 211 -22.70 7.80 -15.57
N ALA A 212 -21.57 8.44 -15.54
CA ALA A 212 -20.61 8.32 -14.46
C ALA A 212 -21.02 9.04 -13.18
N TYR A 213 -21.93 10.02 -13.28
CA TYR A 213 -22.30 10.86 -12.13
C TYR A 213 -23.00 10.05 -11.03
N GLU A 214 -24.01 9.25 -11.38
CA GLU A 214 -24.77 8.46 -10.41
C GLU A 214 -23.96 7.27 -9.87
N VAL A 215 -23.24 6.56 -10.74
CA VAL A 215 -22.40 5.41 -10.33
C VAL A 215 -21.18 5.86 -9.51
N SER A 216 -20.56 6.98 -9.89
CA SER A 216 -19.41 7.51 -9.16
C SER A 216 -19.79 8.09 -7.79
N MET A 217 -20.95 8.77 -7.69
CA MET A 217 -21.47 9.26 -6.43
C MET A 217 -21.87 8.12 -5.49
N PHE A 218 -22.50 7.08 -6.01
CA PHE A 218 -22.84 5.90 -5.21
C PHE A 218 -21.59 5.14 -4.75
N ALA A 219 -20.61 4.93 -5.62
CA ALA A 219 -19.34 4.31 -5.28
C ALA A 219 -18.55 5.14 -4.27
N LEU A 220 -18.57 6.46 -4.39
CA LEU A 220 -17.96 7.39 -3.45
C LEU A 220 -18.59 7.25 -2.05
N VAL A 221 -19.92 7.29 -1.96
CA VAL A 221 -20.66 7.19 -0.69
C VAL A 221 -20.43 5.84 -0.04
N MET A 222 -20.47 4.74 -0.79
CA MET A 222 -20.21 3.38 -0.29
C MET A 222 -18.76 3.21 0.18
N ALA A 223 -17.79 3.76 -0.55
CA ALA A 223 -16.38 3.74 -0.15
C ALA A 223 -16.12 4.58 1.11
N LEU A 224 -16.76 5.74 1.23
CA LEU A 224 -16.67 6.61 2.40
C LEU A 224 -17.29 5.95 3.65
N MET A 225 -18.48 5.39 3.51
CA MET A 225 -19.16 4.71 4.62
C MET A 225 -18.45 3.40 5.01
N GLY A 226 -18.11 2.54 4.05
CA GLY A 226 -17.43 1.27 4.29
C GLY A 226 -16.04 1.45 4.91
N GLY A 227 -15.27 2.41 4.41
CA GLY A 227 -13.96 2.72 4.93
C GLY A 227 -13.98 3.30 6.34
N GLY A 228 -14.91 4.21 6.63
CA GLY A 228 -15.10 4.78 7.97
C GLY A 228 -15.48 3.71 8.99
N ILE A 229 -16.40 2.83 8.65
CA ILE A 229 -16.85 1.72 9.50
C ILE A 229 -15.70 0.71 9.70
N TYR A 230 -14.99 0.31 8.65
CA TYR A 230 -13.83 -0.57 8.75
C TYR A 230 -12.76 0.01 9.69
N PHE A 231 -12.47 1.29 9.54
CA PHE A 231 -11.46 1.97 10.36
C PHE A 231 -11.87 2.10 11.84
N MET A 232 -13.17 2.25 12.11
CA MET A 232 -13.72 2.28 13.46
C MET A 232 -13.72 0.91 14.16
N LEU A 233 -14.03 -0.14 13.42
CA LEU A 233 -14.18 -1.49 13.97
C LEU A 233 -12.85 -2.20 14.21
N HIS A 234 -11.80 -1.91 13.43
CA HIS A 234 -10.49 -2.57 13.55
C HIS A 234 -9.57 -1.90 14.55
N LYS A 235 -9.88 -2.08 15.84
CA LYS A 235 -9.00 -1.72 16.96
C LYS A 235 -8.05 -2.89 17.25
N LYS A 236 -7.05 -3.13 16.40
CA LYS A 236 -6.01 -4.11 16.72
C LYS A 236 -4.92 -3.48 17.56
N PRO A 237 -4.38 -4.22 18.58
CA PRO A 237 -3.19 -3.76 19.28
C PRO A 237 -2.01 -3.69 18.32
N VAL A 238 -1.21 -2.64 18.44
CA VAL A 238 0.02 -2.44 17.65
C VAL A 238 1.18 -3.25 18.23
N ILE A 239 1.15 -3.52 19.52
CA ILE A 239 2.08 -4.42 20.20
C ILE A 239 1.33 -5.69 20.56
N GLU A 240 1.81 -6.81 20.08
CA GLU A 240 1.21 -8.12 20.31
C GLU A 240 1.49 -8.62 21.74
N ASP A 241 0.60 -9.45 22.28
CA ASP A 241 0.73 -10.03 23.61
C ASP A 241 2.02 -10.85 23.78
N LEU A 242 2.55 -11.43 22.68
CA LEU A 242 3.84 -12.13 22.66
C LEU A 242 4.98 -11.23 23.18
N VAL A 243 5.04 -10.00 22.68
CA VAL A 243 6.08 -9.04 23.08
C VAL A 243 5.94 -8.66 24.54
N VAL A 244 4.70 -8.38 24.97
CA VAL A 244 4.40 -8.01 26.35
C VAL A 244 4.82 -9.13 27.32
N ASN A 245 4.47 -10.37 27.00
CA ASN A 245 4.83 -11.53 27.81
C ASN A 245 6.34 -11.79 27.85
N MET A 246 7.04 -11.59 26.72
CA MET A 246 8.50 -11.74 26.68
C MET A 246 9.22 -10.63 27.44
N VAL A 247 8.66 -9.41 27.43
CA VAL A 247 9.17 -8.29 28.24
C VAL A 247 8.96 -8.59 29.74
N ASP A 248 7.78 -9.08 30.11
CA ASP A 248 7.43 -9.43 31.50
C ASP A 248 8.40 -10.49 32.06
N VAL A 249 8.57 -11.60 31.35
CA VAL A 249 9.53 -12.65 31.70
C VAL A 249 10.96 -12.12 31.73
N GLY A 250 11.35 -11.29 30.77
CA GLY A 250 12.70 -10.71 30.71
C GLY A 250 12.95 -9.72 31.85
N GLU A 251 11.95 -9.00 32.31
CA GLU A 251 12.02 -8.09 33.44
C GLU A 251 12.14 -8.89 34.79
N GLU A 252 11.33 -9.96 34.94
CA GLU A 252 11.38 -10.82 36.12
C GLU A 252 12.69 -11.62 36.25
N THR A 253 13.23 -12.08 35.14
CA THR A 253 14.46 -12.90 35.10
C THR A 253 15.75 -12.06 35.00
N GLY A 254 15.65 -10.77 34.71
CA GLY A 254 16.79 -9.90 34.41
C GLY A 254 17.45 -10.16 33.06
N GLU A 255 16.86 -10.99 32.18
CA GLU A 255 17.36 -11.32 30.84
C GLU A 255 16.57 -10.59 29.72
N LEU A 256 16.24 -9.32 29.94
CA LEU A 256 15.43 -8.54 29.00
C LEU A 256 16.06 -8.44 27.62
N ASP A 257 17.38 -8.29 27.55
CA ASP A 257 18.15 -8.23 26.30
C ASP A 257 17.95 -9.52 25.46
N ARG A 258 18.08 -10.68 26.12
CA ARG A 258 17.92 -11.98 25.45
C ARG A 258 16.50 -12.20 24.94
N MET A 259 15.48 -11.80 25.73
CA MET A 259 14.08 -11.90 25.32
C MET A 259 13.80 -10.98 24.12
N MET A 260 14.33 -9.74 24.14
CA MET A 260 14.16 -8.81 23.03
C MET A 260 14.82 -9.29 21.73
N TYR A 261 15.97 -9.95 21.79
CA TYR A 261 16.58 -10.57 20.61
C TYR A 261 15.74 -11.70 20.04
N LYS A 262 15.19 -12.59 20.91
CA LYS A 262 14.30 -13.67 20.46
C LYS A 262 13.05 -13.14 19.75
N VAL A 263 12.44 -12.11 20.32
CA VAL A 263 11.28 -11.44 19.72
C VAL A 263 11.65 -10.81 18.38
N ALA A 264 12.80 -10.16 18.29
CA ALA A 264 13.27 -9.54 17.05
C ALA A 264 13.53 -10.58 15.96
N ASP A 265 14.18 -11.71 16.29
CA ASP A 265 14.42 -12.81 15.35
C ASP A 265 13.11 -13.42 14.85
N TYR A 266 12.13 -13.63 15.74
CA TYR A 266 10.80 -14.08 15.38
C TYR A 266 10.11 -13.14 14.36
N TYR A 267 10.15 -11.83 14.62
CA TYR A 267 9.53 -10.87 13.70
C TYR A 267 10.30 -10.69 12.40
N ASP A 268 11.60 -10.84 12.38
CA ASP A 268 12.38 -10.86 11.14
C ASP A 268 11.98 -12.02 10.24
N GLU A 269 11.72 -13.21 10.81
CA GLU A 269 11.22 -14.39 10.09
C GLU A 269 9.77 -14.16 9.60
N GLU A 270 8.90 -13.60 10.44
CA GLU A 270 7.53 -13.22 10.07
C GLU A 270 7.51 -12.22 8.88
N VAL A 271 8.34 -11.18 8.92
CA VAL A 271 8.47 -10.21 7.84
C VAL A 271 8.95 -10.88 6.55
N SER A 272 9.94 -11.79 6.67
CA SER A 272 10.42 -12.57 5.52
C SER A 272 9.30 -13.39 4.90
N THR A 273 8.57 -14.15 5.72
CA THR A 273 7.45 -15.01 5.30
C THR A 273 6.31 -14.21 4.67
N LEU A 274 5.93 -13.09 5.29
CA LEU A 274 4.90 -12.19 4.75
C LEU A 274 5.33 -11.58 3.42
N THR A 275 6.60 -11.17 3.28
CA THR A 275 7.13 -10.65 2.02
C THR A 275 7.07 -11.68 0.91
N ASP A 276 7.52 -12.90 1.18
CA ASP A 276 7.49 -14.01 0.21
C ASP A 276 6.04 -14.37 -0.17
N GLY A 277 5.12 -14.35 0.80
CA GLY A 277 3.68 -14.56 0.58
C GLY A 277 3.05 -13.47 -0.29
N LEU A 278 3.37 -12.20 -0.04
CA LEU A 278 2.89 -11.08 -0.85
C LEU A 278 3.36 -11.17 -2.30
N MET A 279 4.63 -11.54 -2.52
CA MET A 279 5.16 -11.70 -3.88
C MET A 279 4.45 -12.80 -4.66
N LYS A 280 4.17 -13.94 -4.02
CA LYS A 280 3.41 -15.03 -4.61
C LYS A 280 1.96 -14.66 -4.95
N LEU A 281 1.37 -13.68 -4.26
CA LEU A 281 0.02 -13.18 -4.56
C LEU A 281 0.02 -12.15 -5.68
N ILE A 282 1.07 -11.34 -5.79
CA ILE A 282 1.18 -10.31 -6.83
C ILE A 282 1.27 -10.94 -8.23
N GLU A 283 1.97 -12.06 -8.38
CA GLU A 283 2.15 -12.73 -9.66
C GLU A 283 0.83 -13.15 -10.34
N PRO A 284 -0.08 -13.92 -9.69
CA PRO A 284 -1.39 -14.22 -10.28
C PRO A 284 -2.25 -12.98 -10.53
N MET A 285 -2.18 -11.97 -9.65
CA MET A 285 -2.91 -10.72 -9.87
C MET A 285 -2.43 -9.98 -11.13
N LEU A 286 -1.12 -9.94 -11.37
CA LEU A 286 -0.55 -9.34 -12.58
C LEU A 286 -0.97 -10.11 -13.83
N ILE A 287 -0.96 -11.45 -13.80
CA ILE A 287 -1.39 -12.28 -14.93
C ILE A 287 -2.87 -12.05 -15.25
N VAL A 288 -3.75 -12.06 -14.25
CA VAL A 288 -5.18 -11.79 -14.43
C VAL A 288 -5.41 -10.37 -14.96
N PHE A 289 -4.75 -9.37 -14.37
CA PHE A 289 -4.85 -8.00 -14.81
C PHE A 289 -4.44 -7.84 -16.29
N LEU A 290 -3.27 -8.38 -16.65
CA LEU A 290 -2.76 -8.33 -18.01
C LEU A 290 -3.71 -9.07 -18.97
N GLY A 291 -4.18 -10.25 -18.60
CA GLY A 291 -5.14 -11.03 -19.38
C GLY A 291 -6.44 -10.29 -19.64
N CYS A 292 -7.00 -9.62 -18.61
CA CYS A 292 -8.20 -8.80 -18.75
C CYS A 292 -7.98 -7.61 -19.71
N VAL A 293 -6.84 -6.93 -19.58
CA VAL A 293 -6.52 -5.79 -20.45
C VAL A 293 -6.34 -6.22 -21.90
N VAL A 294 -5.59 -7.29 -22.15
CA VAL A 294 -5.41 -7.83 -23.51
C VAL A 294 -6.73 -8.30 -24.09
N LEU A 295 -7.55 -9.02 -23.31
CA LEU A 295 -8.88 -9.47 -23.74
C LEU A 295 -9.77 -8.28 -24.14
N PHE A 296 -9.79 -7.22 -23.32
CA PHE A 296 -10.55 -6.01 -23.63
C PHE A 296 -10.13 -5.38 -24.95
N ILE A 297 -8.82 -5.24 -25.20
CA ILE A 297 -8.30 -4.66 -26.43
C ILE A 297 -8.66 -5.55 -27.63
N VAL A 298 -8.48 -6.85 -27.51
CA VAL A 298 -8.83 -7.79 -28.58
C VAL A 298 -10.31 -7.69 -28.92
N LEU A 299 -11.20 -7.72 -27.93
CA LEU A 299 -12.65 -7.57 -28.15
C LEU A 299 -12.98 -6.24 -28.81
N ALA A 300 -12.38 -5.14 -28.36
CA ALA A 300 -12.62 -3.81 -28.90
C ALA A 300 -12.19 -3.65 -30.36
N LEU A 301 -11.13 -4.34 -30.77
CA LEU A 301 -10.65 -4.30 -32.17
C LEU A 301 -11.38 -5.29 -33.09
N PHE A 302 -11.75 -6.47 -32.59
CA PHE A 302 -12.39 -7.50 -33.42
C PHE A 302 -13.90 -7.34 -33.55
N MET A 303 -14.58 -6.72 -32.57
CA MET A 303 -16.04 -6.57 -32.59
C MET A 303 -16.55 -5.78 -33.80
N PRO A 304 -15.93 -4.66 -34.24
CA PRO A 304 -16.33 -3.98 -35.45
C PRO A 304 -16.16 -4.83 -36.71
N LEU A 305 -15.11 -5.65 -36.81
CA LEU A 305 -14.88 -6.55 -37.91
C LEU A 305 -16.01 -7.61 -38.04
N ILE A 306 -16.44 -8.14 -36.89
CA ILE A 306 -17.55 -9.11 -36.87
C ILE A 306 -18.86 -8.45 -37.28
N THR A 307 -19.18 -7.25 -36.79
CA THR A 307 -20.39 -6.50 -37.19
C THR A 307 -20.39 -6.20 -38.67
N MET A 308 -19.24 -5.82 -39.24
CA MET A 308 -19.07 -5.56 -40.65
C MET A 308 -19.34 -6.79 -41.54
N ILE A 309 -18.79 -7.95 -41.17
CA ILE A 309 -19.03 -9.23 -41.85
C ILE A 309 -20.52 -9.61 -41.81
N THR A 310 -21.18 -9.41 -40.65
CA THR A 310 -22.60 -9.72 -40.51
C THR A 310 -23.49 -8.79 -41.35
N GLU A 311 -23.17 -7.50 -41.42
CA GLU A 311 -23.91 -6.55 -42.27
C GLU A 311 -23.74 -6.83 -43.77
N LEU A 312 -22.51 -7.12 -44.20
CA LEU A 312 -22.25 -7.50 -45.59
C LEU A 312 -22.97 -8.80 -45.97
N SER A 313 -22.99 -9.77 -45.09
CA SER A 313 -23.71 -11.04 -45.27
C SER A 313 -25.23 -10.84 -45.34
N SER A 314 -25.78 -9.93 -44.54
CA SER A 314 -27.22 -9.61 -44.57
C SER A 314 -27.69 -8.83 -45.79
N LYS A 315 -26.79 -8.06 -46.46
CA LYS A 315 -27.05 -7.34 -47.70
C LYS A 315 -26.86 -8.18 -48.97
N ALA A 316 -26.17 -9.32 -48.86
CA ALA A 316 -25.87 -10.22 -49.96
C ALA A 316 -26.85 -11.40 -50.09
N GLY A 317 -27.72 -11.65 -49.15
CA GLY A 317 -28.82 -12.65 -49.19
C GLY A 317 -30.17 -12.00 -49.29
#